data_8f3cce620c8178677a019c6c6ea0ad50
#
_entry.id   8f3cce620c8178677a019c6c6ea0ad50
#
_cell.length_a   1.000
_cell.length_b   1.000
_cell.length_c   1.000
_cell.angle_alpha   90.00
_cell.angle_beta   90.00
_cell.angle_gamma   90.00
#
_symmetry.space_group_name_H-M   'P 1'
#
loop_
_entity.id
_entity.type
_entity.pdbx_description
1 polymer ?
#
loop_
_entity_poly.entity_id
_entity_poly.type
_entity_poly.pdbx_seq_one_letter_code
_entity_poly.pdbx_strand_id
1 'polypeptide(L)'
;TAALSEKIIEKVKNIELAKRFVVIAIILQIIFVPFVMARANYHSHDRSGNFVAWDYSYNLLQSCGPNGVIFTNGDNDTFPLWYLQEVEKLRTDVAVVNLSLLNTPWYIKQWRDKRSESTQFIKLTDFQIDELTSKLTRWEKQKVQVPVFDDPENKDGYIEWEMKPTYGGQALRVQDMMIMRIINDAGWRIPIYFAVTVSQQNRIGLDRYLDMQGLTFQLKSHKTDPIDADKMYENLMTDVGGDEWSTNFDHDIFYNSEKLDYLNWSKNYQAGYMFRNLGNENVFFNKQTKRLLQNYRSAYMQLAVTYYMEYQRLDRKKKNRDEDLMNSLKTKTVDVLDKMEQNIPGNTIPIQSEDLHYQVARIYGDLNEKESMREIMEKLINRKSGKPINKVEYANTFYQELDDVDRAINILEKMRRDFL
;
A
#
# COMPACT_ATOMS: atom_id res chain seq x y z
N THR A 1 16.52 -23.56 36.85
CA THR A 1 17.90 -23.10 37.21
C THR A 1 18.12 -23.14 38.70
N ALA A 2 17.22 -22.63 39.56
CA ALA A 2 17.35 -22.65 41.02
C ALA A 2 17.44 -24.09 41.58
N ALA A 3 16.58 -25.02 41.15
CA ALA A 3 16.64 -26.41 41.56
C ALA A 3 17.93 -27.15 41.14
N LEU A 4 18.56 -26.76 40.07
CA LEU A 4 19.85 -27.29 39.61
C LEU A 4 20.99 -26.77 40.47
N SER A 5 20.97 -25.48 40.83
CA SER A 5 21.97 -24.84 41.69
C SER A 5 21.93 -25.42 43.13
N GLU A 6 20.72 -25.66 43.67
CA GLU A 6 20.57 -26.30 44.98
C GLU A 6 21.16 -27.74 45.00
N LYS A 7 20.86 -28.56 43.98
CA LYS A 7 21.43 -29.92 43.87
C LYS A 7 22.97 -29.95 43.72
N ILE A 8 23.54 -28.93 43.06
CA ILE A 8 25.00 -28.80 42.94
C ILE A 8 25.62 -28.39 44.28
N ILE A 9 25.02 -27.44 44.99
CA ILE A 9 25.45 -26.99 46.32
C ILE A 9 25.45 -28.15 47.31
N GLU A 10 24.41 -28.98 47.31
CA GLU A 10 24.25 -30.14 48.18
C GLU A 10 25.30 -31.27 47.96
N LYS A 11 25.80 -31.42 46.72
CA LYS A 11 26.83 -32.40 46.34
C LYS A 11 28.26 -31.94 46.55
N VAL A 12 28.53 -30.64 46.72
CA VAL A 12 29.87 -30.08 46.82
C VAL A 12 30.24 -29.89 48.29
N LYS A 13 31.22 -30.72 48.79
CA LYS A 13 31.71 -30.69 50.20
C LYS A 13 32.33 -29.35 50.60
N ASN A 14 32.69 -28.50 49.66
CA ASN A 14 33.28 -27.19 49.91
C ASN A 14 32.31 -26.08 49.50
N ILE A 15 31.62 -25.48 50.47
CA ILE A 15 30.63 -24.44 50.32
C ILE A 15 31.15 -23.19 49.53
N GLU A 16 32.40 -22.83 49.78
CA GLU A 16 33.02 -21.68 49.07
C GLU A 16 33.23 -21.97 47.57
N LEU A 17 33.61 -23.21 47.22
CA LEU A 17 33.76 -23.63 45.84
C LEU A 17 32.40 -23.65 45.12
N ALA A 18 31.37 -24.14 45.82
CA ALA A 18 30.00 -24.15 45.29
C ALA A 18 29.48 -22.73 45.01
N LYS A 19 29.66 -21.81 45.93
CA LYS A 19 29.29 -20.38 45.73
C LYS A 19 30.00 -19.77 44.53
N ARG A 20 31.30 -19.99 44.36
CA ARG A 20 32.03 -19.52 43.20
C ARG A 20 31.50 -20.10 41.89
N PHE A 21 31.17 -21.39 41.87
CA PHE A 21 30.58 -22.05 40.71
C PHE A 21 29.22 -21.45 40.33
N VAL A 22 28.36 -21.17 41.32
CA VAL A 22 27.06 -20.53 41.11
C VAL A 22 27.25 -19.12 40.57
N VAL A 23 28.14 -18.33 41.12
CA VAL A 23 28.44 -16.96 40.63
C VAL A 23 28.95 -16.99 39.19
N ILE A 24 29.89 -17.88 38.88
CA ILE A 24 30.42 -18.05 37.51
C ILE A 24 29.29 -18.47 36.56
N ALA A 25 28.45 -19.41 36.95
CA ALA A 25 27.29 -19.84 36.15
C ALA A 25 26.29 -18.69 35.87
N ILE A 26 26.00 -17.85 36.87
CA ILE A 26 25.16 -16.66 36.73
C ILE A 26 25.82 -15.66 35.77
N ILE A 27 27.09 -15.37 35.93
CA ILE A 27 27.84 -14.46 35.03
C ILE A 27 27.82 -14.99 33.59
N LEU A 28 28.07 -16.29 33.40
CA LEU A 28 28.01 -16.89 32.07
C LEU A 28 26.58 -16.79 31.46
N GLN A 29 25.52 -16.98 32.24
CA GLN A 29 24.17 -16.81 31.76
C GLN A 29 23.85 -15.35 31.37
N ILE A 30 24.28 -14.39 32.18
CA ILE A 30 24.10 -12.94 31.90
C ILE A 30 24.83 -12.53 30.61
N ILE A 31 25.96 -13.10 30.30
CA ILE A 31 26.71 -12.80 29.08
C ILE A 31 26.20 -13.60 27.90
N PHE A 32 26.01 -14.90 28.05
CA PHE A 32 25.71 -15.82 26.96
C PHE A 32 24.27 -15.64 26.41
N VAL A 33 23.30 -15.46 27.29
CA VAL A 33 21.90 -15.32 26.84
C VAL A 33 21.70 -14.04 26.00
N PRO A 34 22.10 -12.82 26.45
CA PRO A 34 22.00 -11.64 25.62
C PRO A 34 22.82 -11.74 24.32
N PHE A 35 24.01 -12.34 24.35
CA PHE A 35 24.85 -12.54 23.17
C PHE A 35 24.14 -13.43 22.12
N VAL A 36 23.59 -14.57 22.54
CA VAL A 36 22.86 -15.47 21.64
C VAL A 36 21.60 -14.77 21.10
N MET A 37 20.87 -14.06 21.95
CA MET A 37 19.67 -13.31 21.52
C MET A 37 20.03 -12.20 20.55
N ALA A 38 21.08 -11.42 20.84
CA ALA A 38 21.56 -10.38 19.93
C ALA A 38 21.94 -10.96 18.57
N ARG A 39 22.75 -12.02 18.55
CA ARG A 39 23.18 -12.68 17.30
C ARG A 39 21.99 -13.25 16.52
N ALA A 40 21.05 -13.90 17.18
CA ALA A 40 19.89 -14.54 16.53
C ALA A 40 18.90 -13.53 15.98
N ASN A 41 18.73 -12.39 16.66
CA ASN A 41 17.70 -11.44 16.34
C ASN A 41 18.21 -10.16 15.67
N TYR A 42 19.53 -9.93 15.59
CA TYR A 42 20.11 -8.70 15.08
C TYR A 42 19.53 -8.30 13.73
N HIS A 43 19.60 -9.18 12.73
CA HIS A 43 19.11 -8.90 11.40
C HIS A 43 17.60 -8.57 11.36
N SER A 44 16.78 -9.31 12.14
CA SER A 44 15.32 -9.07 12.15
C SER A 44 14.91 -7.80 12.91
N HIS A 45 15.78 -7.23 13.72
CA HIS A 45 15.55 -6.00 14.47
C HIS A 45 16.32 -4.79 13.91
N ASP A 46 17.28 -5.04 13.01
CA ASP A 46 17.94 -3.97 12.28
C ASP A 46 16.94 -3.27 11.35
N ARG A 47 16.81 -1.96 11.51
CA ARG A 47 15.97 -1.09 10.68
C ARG A 47 16.78 -0.20 9.75
N SER A 48 18.10 -0.40 9.71
CA SER A 48 18.99 0.35 8.83
C SER A 48 18.58 0.16 7.38
N GLY A 49 18.48 1.25 6.65
CA GLY A 49 18.09 1.24 5.24
C GLY A 49 16.61 0.90 4.94
N ASN A 50 15.77 0.70 5.96
CA ASN A 50 14.33 0.46 5.77
C ASN A 50 13.57 1.78 5.77
N PHE A 51 13.33 2.32 4.57
CA PHE A 51 12.64 3.59 4.36
C PHE A 51 11.13 3.44 4.10
N VAL A 52 10.56 2.24 4.21
CA VAL A 52 9.18 1.97 3.80
C VAL A 52 8.15 2.89 4.47
N ALA A 53 8.29 3.17 5.76
CA ALA A 53 7.35 4.05 6.47
C ALA A 53 7.41 5.48 5.93
N TRP A 54 8.60 5.97 5.63
CA TRP A 54 8.82 7.31 5.09
C TRP A 54 8.33 7.40 3.64
N ASP A 55 8.80 6.51 2.77
CA ASP A 55 8.48 6.52 1.33
C ASP A 55 6.99 6.30 1.07
N TYR A 56 6.38 5.34 1.77
CA TYR A 56 4.94 5.07 1.63
C TYR A 56 4.10 6.28 2.02
N SER A 57 4.48 6.96 3.09
CA SER A 57 3.78 8.16 3.56
C SER A 57 3.99 9.34 2.62
N TYR A 58 5.22 9.52 2.13
CA TYR A 58 5.51 10.52 1.11
C TYR A 58 4.64 10.30 -0.13
N ASN A 59 4.60 9.07 -0.64
CA ASN A 59 3.84 8.70 -1.83
C ASN A 59 2.32 8.90 -1.64
N LEU A 60 1.80 8.64 -0.43
CA LEU A 60 0.41 8.95 -0.09
C LEU A 60 0.14 10.45 -0.15
N LEU A 61 1.01 11.29 0.44
CA LEU A 61 0.85 12.75 0.42
C LEU A 61 0.99 13.32 -0.99
N GLN A 62 1.91 12.76 -1.81
CA GLN A 62 2.08 13.19 -3.19
C GLN A 62 0.92 12.77 -4.11
N SER A 63 0.15 11.75 -3.73
CA SER A 63 -1.10 11.40 -4.42
C SER A 63 -2.22 12.42 -4.21
N CYS A 64 -2.08 13.33 -3.23
CA CYS A 64 -3.11 14.30 -2.88
C CYS A 64 -2.84 15.67 -3.52
N GLY A 65 -3.85 16.28 -4.11
CA GLY A 65 -3.81 17.67 -4.57
C GLY A 65 -3.65 18.67 -3.43
N PRO A 66 -3.37 19.95 -3.74
CA PRO A 66 -3.15 21.00 -2.75
C PRO A 66 -4.35 21.17 -1.81
N ASN A 67 -4.07 21.37 -0.52
CA ASN A 67 -5.05 21.57 0.55
C ASN A 67 -6.07 20.43 0.70
N GLY A 68 -5.78 19.25 0.14
CA GLY A 68 -6.68 18.10 0.17
C GLY A 68 -6.93 17.55 1.57
N VAL A 69 -7.99 16.75 1.67
CA VAL A 69 -8.30 15.93 2.85
C VAL A 69 -8.07 14.48 2.48
N ILE A 70 -7.22 13.76 3.20
CA ILE A 70 -7.04 12.32 3.04
C ILE A 70 -7.55 11.57 4.26
N PHE A 71 -8.51 10.66 4.04
CA PHE A 71 -8.95 9.73 5.06
C PHE A 71 -7.99 8.55 5.17
N THR A 72 -7.54 8.26 6.38
CA THR A 72 -6.73 7.10 6.75
C THR A 72 -7.48 6.23 7.75
N ASN A 73 -7.12 4.94 7.87
CA ASN A 73 -7.91 4.04 8.70
C ASN A 73 -7.22 3.63 10.00
N GLY A 74 -5.92 3.46 10.01
CA GLY A 74 -5.18 2.92 11.14
C GLY A 74 -3.88 3.65 11.45
N ASP A 75 -3.20 3.18 12.49
CA ASP A 75 -1.97 3.81 12.99
C ASP A 75 -0.82 3.71 11.99
N ASN A 76 -0.75 2.58 11.27
CA ASN A 76 0.36 2.28 10.35
C ASN A 76 0.42 3.22 9.14
N ASP A 77 -0.73 3.74 8.69
CA ASP A 77 -0.82 4.70 7.60
C ASP A 77 -0.94 6.15 8.09
N THR A 78 -1.40 6.37 9.33
CA THR A 78 -1.60 7.72 9.88
C THR A 78 -0.35 8.30 10.55
N PHE A 79 0.30 7.56 11.45
CA PHE A 79 1.40 8.11 12.25
C PHE A 79 2.64 8.47 11.43
N PRO A 80 3.04 7.68 10.42
CA PRO A 80 4.14 8.10 9.55
C PRO A 80 3.80 9.35 8.72
N LEU A 81 2.53 9.55 8.32
CA LEU A 81 2.08 10.79 7.68
C LEU A 81 2.22 12.01 8.61
N TRP A 82 1.79 11.87 9.87
CA TRP A 82 1.97 12.93 10.85
C TRP A 82 3.45 13.23 11.13
N TYR A 83 4.32 12.19 11.14
CA TYR A 83 5.76 12.41 11.26
C TYR A 83 6.27 13.28 10.10
N LEU A 84 5.93 12.96 8.86
CA LEU A 84 6.35 13.76 7.71
C LEU A 84 5.83 15.20 7.80
N GLN A 85 4.60 15.42 8.28
CA GLN A 85 4.02 16.76 8.37
C GLN A 85 4.57 17.56 9.55
N GLU A 86 4.67 16.96 10.73
CA GLU A 86 5.04 17.68 11.94
C GLU A 86 6.56 17.81 12.13
N VAL A 87 7.34 16.81 11.70
CA VAL A 87 8.81 16.81 11.84
C VAL A 87 9.49 17.31 10.57
N GLU A 88 9.19 16.69 9.43
CA GLU A 88 9.83 17.01 8.14
C GLU A 88 9.20 18.22 7.44
N LYS A 89 8.06 18.69 7.91
CA LYS A 89 7.29 19.82 7.34
C LYS A 89 6.86 19.60 5.87
N LEU A 90 6.67 18.34 5.49
CA LEU A 90 6.24 17.95 4.14
C LEU A 90 4.72 17.97 4.02
N ARG A 91 4.19 18.57 2.95
CA ARG A 91 2.77 18.58 2.62
C ARG A 91 1.87 18.88 3.82
N THR A 92 2.23 19.89 4.61
CA THR A 92 1.42 20.37 5.76
C THR A 92 0.08 20.98 5.32
N ASP A 93 -0.09 21.24 4.04
CA ASP A 93 -1.32 21.66 3.40
C ASP A 93 -2.40 20.58 3.42
N VAL A 94 -2.01 19.30 3.36
CA VAL A 94 -2.96 18.17 3.31
C VAL A 94 -3.48 17.84 4.71
N ALA A 95 -4.79 17.67 4.86
CA ALA A 95 -5.41 17.23 6.11
C ALA A 95 -5.41 15.71 6.22
N VAL A 96 -4.57 15.14 7.08
CA VAL A 96 -4.54 13.69 7.35
C VAL A 96 -5.57 13.35 8.43
N VAL A 97 -6.72 12.85 8.03
CA VAL A 97 -7.88 12.60 8.90
C VAL A 97 -8.04 11.11 9.19
N ASN A 98 -7.73 10.70 10.42
CA ASN A 98 -7.88 9.31 10.86
C ASN A 98 -9.35 8.98 11.16
N LEU A 99 -9.91 8.00 10.46
CA LEU A 99 -11.30 7.57 10.60
C LEU A 99 -11.63 7.06 12.01
N SER A 100 -10.72 6.33 12.63
CA SER A 100 -10.96 5.80 13.98
C SER A 100 -11.08 6.93 15.02
N LEU A 101 -10.24 7.94 14.90
CA LEU A 101 -10.26 9.12 15.79
C LEU A 101 -11.45 10.04 15.52
N LEU A 102 -12.02 10.06 14.29
CA LEU A 102 -13.26 10.79 14.00
C LEU A 102 -14.47 10.30 14.80
N ASN A 103 -14.38 9.19 15.52
CA ASN A 103 -15.42 8.78 16.45
C ASN A 103 -15.36 9.53 17.79
N THR A 104 -14.41 10.45 17.97
CA THR A 104 -14.19 11.18 19.23
C THR A 104 -14.43 12.69 19.06
N PRO A 105 -15.11 13.36 20.02
CA PRO A 105 -15.45 14.78 19.89
C PRO A 105 -14.19 15.68 19.88
N TRP A 106 -13.16 15.36 20.67
CA TRP A 106 -11.95 16.17 20.73
C TRP A 106 -11.22 16.24 19.38
N TYR A 107 -11.18 15.13 18.62
CA TYR A 107 -10.50 15.08 17.35
C TYR A 107 -11.26 15.84 16.25
N ILE A 108 -12.59 15.76 16.27
CA ILE A 108 -13.45 16.53 15.37
C ILE A 108 -13.26 18.04 15.63
N LYS A 109 -13.28 18.47 16.91
CA LYS A 109 -13.05 19.85 17.31
C LYS A 109 -11.65 20.32 16.89
N GLN A 110 -10.61 19.48 17.08
CA GLN A 110 -9.24 19.79 16.65
C GLN A 110 -9.17 20.11 15.15
N TRP A 111 -9.78 19.31 14.29
CA TRP A 111 -9.78 19.55 12.85
C TRP A 111 -10.60 20.77 12.45
N ARG A 112 -11.73 21.02 13.09
CA ARG A 112 -12.52 22.24 12.89
C ARG A 112 -11.70 23.49 13.19
N ASP A 113 -10.97 23.50 14.29
CA ASP A 113 -10.27 24.68 14.82
C ASP A 113 -8.89 24.90 14.18
N LYS A 114 -8.27 23.84 13.64
CA LYS A 114 -6.92 23.88 13.03
C LYS A 114 -6.89 24.58 11.66
N ARG A 115 -8.01 24.64 10.94
CA ARG A 115 -8.06 25.12 9.55
C ARG A 115 -8.60 26.55 9.45
N SER A 116 -8.02 27.31 8.50
CA SER A 116 -8.53 28.63 8.12
C SER A 116 -9.91 28.53 7.47
N GLU A 117 -10.66 29.61 7.41
CA GLU A 117 -12.00 29.66 6.81
C GLU A 117 -12.03 29.15 5.37
N SER A 118 -11.00 29.46 4.57
CA SER A 118 -10.88 29.02 3.16
C SER A 118 -10.62 27.53 2.99
N THR A 119 -10.02 26.87 3.97
CA THR A 119 -9.68 25.42 3.94
C THR A 119 -10.50 24.59 4.94
N GLN A 120 -11.48 25.21 5.60
CA GLN A 120 -12.32 24.53 6.59
C GLN A 120 -13.29 23.55 5.90
N PHE A 121 -13.24 22.31 6.38
CA PHE A 121 -14.09 21.22 5.91
C PHE A 121 -14.98 20.60 7.01
N ILE A 122 -15.04 21.23 8.20
CA ILE A 122 -15.96 20.89 9.29
C ILE A 122 -16.56 22.18 9.81
N LYS A 123 -17.89 22.34 9.66
CA LYS A 123 -18.65 23.55 10.05
C LYS A 123 -19.66 23.23 11.15
N LEU A 124 -19.27 22.42 12.13
CA LEU A 124 -20.11 22.02 13.25
C LEU A 124 -19.81 22.87 14.50
N THR A 125 -20.85 23.23 15.23
CA THR A 125 -20.72 23.81 16.57
C THR A 125 -20.33 22.74 17.59
N ASP A 126 -19.85 23.13 18.77
CA ASP A 126 -19.54 22.22 19.87
C ASP A 126 -20.77 21.36 20.24
N PHE A 127 -21.94 21.99 20.35
CA PHE A 127 -23.19 21.29 20.64
C PHE A 127 -23.49 20.19 19.61
N GLN A 128 -23.36 20.51 18.32
CA GLN A 128 -23.59 19.53 17.25
C GLN A 128 -22.59 18.38 17.26
N ILE A 129 -21.31 18.67 17.58
CA ILE A 129 -20.27 17.63 17.71
C ILE A 129 -20.57 16.73 18.91
N ASP A 130 -20.91 17.31 20.06
CA ASP A 130 -21.21 16.57 21.27
C ASP A 130 -22.49 15.73 21.11
N GLU A 131 -23.52 16.26 20.45
CA GLU A 131 -24.73 15.50 20.11
C GLU A 131 -24.43 14.34 19.18
N LEU A 132 -23.68 14.56 18.09
CA LEU A 132 -23.30 13.55 17.10
C LEU A 132 -22.53 12.39 17.72
N THR A 133 -21.65 12.69 18.69
CA THR A 133 -20.74 11.71 19.32
C THR A 133 -21.35 11.04 20.55
N SER A 134 -22.45 11.56 21.11
CA SER A 134 -23.06 11.06 22.34
C SER A 134 -23.87 9.79 22.17
N LYS A 135 -24.34 9.48 20.95
CA LYS A 135 -25.21 8.35 20.68
C LYS A 135 -24.95 7.74 19.30
N LEU A 136 -25.23 6.45 19.15
CA LEU A 136 -25.28 5.82 17.84
C LEU A 136 -26.49 6.29 17.06
N THR A 137 -26.28 6.70 15.82
CA THR A 137 -27.36 7.10 14.93
C THR A 137 -27.98 5.86 14.28
N ARG A 138 -29.25 5.58 14.63
CA ARG A 138 -30.00 4.51 13.97
C ARG A 138 -30.12 4.80 12.47
N TRP A 139 -29.86 3.80 11.66
CA TRP A 139 -29.84 3.94 10.21
C TRP A 139 -30.42 2.72 9.52
N GLU A 140 -31.25 2.95 8.55
CA GLU A 140 -31.74 1.95 7.62
C GLU A 140 -31.13 2.22 6.24
N LYS A 141 -31.00 1.16 5.44
CA LYS A 141 -30.51 1.28 4.07
C LYS A 141 -31.32 2.32 3.29
N GLN A 142 -30.69 3.38 2.85
CA GLN A 142 -31.33 4.45 2.11
C GLN A 142 -30.37 5.17 1.16
N LYS A 143 -30.94 5.94 0.24
CA LYS A 143 -30.17 6.83 -0.64
C LYS A 143 -29.77 8.10 0.11
N VAL A 144 -28.52 8.49 -0.06
CA VAL A 144 -27.96 9.73 0.46
C VAL A 144 -27.61 10.61 -0.73
N GLN A 145 -27.88 11.90 -0.62
CA GLN A 145 -27.54 12.90 -1.64
C GLN A 145 -26.67 14.00 -1.03
N VAL A 146 -25.65 14.40 -1.78
CA VAL A 146 -24.83 15.58 -1.46
C VAL A 146 -24.87 16.51 -2.66
N PRO A 147 -25.23 17.80 -2.44
CA PRO A 147 -25.30 18.78 -3.53
C PRO A 147 -23.94 18.99 -4.21
N VAL A 148 -23.98 19.20 -5.52
CA VAL A 148 -22.85 19.60 -6.33
C VAL A 148 -23.19 20.93 -6.98
N PHE A 149 -22.29 21.91 -6.84
CA PHE A 149 -22.46 23.24 -7.41
C PHE A 149 -21.32 23.51 -8.38
N ASP A 150 -21.64 24.17 -9.48
CA ASP A 150 -20.66 24.69 -10.45
C ASP A 150 -19.74 23.64 -11.09
N ASP A 151 -20.21 22.40 -11.25
CA ASP A 151 -19.49 21.35 -11.97
C ASP A 151 -20.20 21.00 -13.29
N PRO A 152 -19.59 21.30 -14.44
CA PRO A 152 -20.19 21.01 -15.74
C PRO A 152 -20.33 19.52 -16.05
N GLU A 153 -19.57 18.65 -15.39
CA GLU A 153 -19.62 17.19 -15.54
C GLU A 153 -20.77 16.57 -14.72
N ASN A 154 -21.24 17.27 -13.69
CA ASN A 154 -22.41 16.85 -12.91
C ASN A 154 -23.68 17.57 -13.33
N LYS A 155 -24.45 16.94 -14.25
CA LYS A 155 -25.72 17.51 -14.74
C LYS A 155 -26.87 17.39 -13.76
N ASP A 156 -26.75 16.50 -12.78
CA ASP A 156 -27.83 16.20 -11.82
C ASP A 156 -27.86 17.20 -10.64
N GLY A 157 -26.78 17.97 -10.44
CA GLY A 157 -26.64 18.92 -9.32
C GLY A 157 -26.41 18.26 -7.96
N TYR A 158 -26.20 16.96 -7.93
CA TYR A 158 -25.87 16.20 -6.71
C TYR A 158 -25.17 14.87 -7.04
N ILE A 159 -24.48 14.29 -6.06
CA ILE A 159 -24.12 12.88 -6.07
C ILE A 159 -25.13 12.10 -5.23
N GLU A 160 -25.49 10.89 -5.67
CA GLU A 160 -26.41 10.00 -4.95
C GLU A 160 -25.84 8.60 -4.85
N TRP A 161 -25.82 8.05 -3.65
CA TRP A 161 -25.41 6.66 -3.42
C TRP A 161 -26.27 5.99 -2.35
N GLU A 162 -26.27 4.65 -2.38
CA GLU A 162 -26.94 3.86 -1.38
C GLU A 162 -26.04 3.63 -0.17
N MET A 163 -26.46 4.10 0.99
CA MET A 163 -25.74 3.92 2.24
C MET A 163 -26.43 2.89 3.13
N LYS A 164 -25.68 1.86 3.48
CA LYS A 164 -26.10 0.78 4.38
C LYS A 164 -25.66 1.08 5.81
N PRO A 165 -26.32 0.47 6.84
CA PRO A 165 -25.80 0.49 8.19
C PRO A 165 -24.37 -0.07 8.24
N THR A 166 -23.48 0.57 8.99
CA THR A 166 -22.06 0.22 9.10
C THR A 166 -21.72 -0.38 10.46
N TYR A 167 -22.61 -0.29 11.43
CA TYR A 167 -22.46 -0.82 12.77
C TYR A 167 -23.67 -1.66 13.20
N GLY A 168 -23.42 -2.93 13.55
CA GLY A 168 -24.44 -3.84 14.07
C GLY A 168 -25.66 -4.07 13.14
N GLY A 169 -25.55 -3.71 11.86
CA GLY A 169 -26.66 -3.82 10.88
C GLY A 169 -27.79 -2.83 11.07
N GLN A 170 -27.73 -1.90 12.03
CA GLN A 170 -28.83 -1.00 12.39
C GLN A 170 -28.43 0.46 12.61
N ALA A 171 -27.14 0.78 12.62
CA ALA A 171 -26.66 2.11 12.94
C ALA A 171 -25.46 2.50 12.07
N LEU A 172 -25.14 3.81 12.09
CA LEU A 172 -23.89 4.36 11.56
C LEU A 172 -22.93 4.67 12.70
N ARG A 173 -21.64 4.50 12.42
CA ARG A 173 -20.57 5.01 13.27
C ARG A 173 -20.46 6.53 13.09
N VAL A 174 -19.96 7.23 14.09
CA VAL A 174 -19.74 8.68 14.01
C VAL A 174 -18.82 9.03 12.84
N GLN A 175 -17.74 8.25 12.61
CA GLN A 175 -16.84 8.45 11.47
C GLN A 175 -17.57 8.46 10.11
N ASP A 176 -18.58 7.63 9.93
CA ASP A 176 -19.29 7.53 8.65
C ASP A 176 -20.20 8.75 8.42
N MET A 177 -20.80 9.25 9.49
CA MET A 177 -21.54 10.52 9.45
C MET A 177 -20.61 11.70 9.22
N MET A 178 -19.43 11.67 9.81
CA MET A 178 -18.42 12.71 9.61
C MET A 178 -17.87 12.73 8.19
N ILE A 179 -17.69 11.57 7.53
CA ILE A 179 -17.34 11.53 6.09
C ILE A 179 -18.38 12.30 5.26
N MET A 180 -19.68 11.99 5.44
CA MET A 180 -20.75 12.70 4.73
C MET A 180 -20.72 14.20 5.02
N ARG A 181 -20.52 14.56 6.29
CA ARG A 181 -20.48 15.96 6.71
C ARG A 181 -19.29 16.70 6.11
N ILE A 182 -18.11 16.07 6.10
CA ILE A 182 -16.89 16.64 5.53
C ILE A 182 -17.07 16.85 4.02
N ILE A 183 -17.66 15.88 3.29
CA ILE A 183 -17.94 16.02 1.86
C ILE A 183 -18.86 17.22 1.60
N ASN A 184 -19.94 17.32 2.37
CA ASN A 184 -20.89 18.43 2.24
C ASN A 184 -20.26 19.79 2.58
N ASP A 185 -19.50 19.88 3.67
CA ASP A 185 -18.94 21.15 4.16
C ASP A 185 -17.74 21.61 3.31
N ALA A 186 -16.97 20.68 2.73
CA ALA A 186 -15.91 20.96 1.76
C ALA A 186 -16.46 21.59 0.47
N GLY A 187 -17.69 21.25 0.09
CA GLY A 187 -18.43 21.87 -1.01
C GLY A 187 -17.68 21.78 -2.33
N TRP A 188 -16.99 20.68 -2.60
CA TRP A 188 -16.20 20.37 -3.81
C TRP A 188 -15.03 21.31 -4.11
N ARG A 189 -14.77 22.29 -3.23
CA ARG A 189 -13.64 23.22 -3.33
C ARG A 189 -12.34 22.64 -2.79
N ILE A 190 -12.46 21.67 -1.88
CA ILE A 190 -11.36 20.97 -1.24
C ILE A 190 -11.38 19.53 -1.75
N PRO A 191 -10.32 19.06 -2.40
CA PRO A 191 -10.29 17.69 -2.91
C PRO A 191 -10.23 16.68 -1.74
N ILE A 192 -11.01 15.61 -1.86
CA ILE A 192 -11.13 14.58 -0.82
C ILE A 192 -10.60 13.26 -1.35
N TYR A 193 -9.80 12.60 -0.54
CA TYR A 193 -9.13 11.35 -0.86
C TYR A 193 -9.36 10.29 0.23
N PHE A 194 -9.34 9.04 -0.17
CA PHE A 194 -9.25 7.89 0.71
C PHE A 194 -7.95 7.17 0.41
N ALA A 195 -7.12 6.90 1.43
CA ALA A 195 -5.95 6.05 1.26
C ALA A 195 -6.38 4.64 0.79
N VAL A 196 -5.56 3.97 -0.03
CA VAL A 196 -5.86 2.59 -0.51
C VAL A 196 -5.99 1.58 0.63
N THR A 197 -5.47 1.90 1.80
CA THR A 197 -5.59 1.13 3.04
C THR A 197 -6.98 1.23 3.69
N VAL A 198 -7.79 2.21 3.29
CA VAL A 198 -9.18 2.35 3.74
C VAL A 198 -10.04 1.28 3.06
N SER A 199 -10.61 0.38 3.87
CA SER A 199 -11.46 -0.69 3.36
C SER A 199 -12.68 -0.17 2.62
N GLN A 200 -13.20 -0.95 1.67
CA GLN A 200 -14.41 -0.60 0.91
C GLN A 200 -15.60 -0.26 1.82
N GLN A 201 -15.77 -0.98 2.92
CA GLN A 201 -16.83 -0.69 3.88
C GLN A 201 -16.71 0.71 4.50
N ASN A 202 -15.47 1.19 4.71
CA ASN A 202 -15.21 2.51 5.29
C ASN A 202 -15.33 3.66 4.26
N ARG A 203 -15.46 3.34 2.99
CA ARG A 203 -15.78 4.30 1.92
C ARG A 203 -17.29 4.55 1.75
N ILE A 204 -18.10 4.00 2.64
CA ILE A 204 -19.55 4.22 2.82
C ILE A 204 -20.40 4.11 1.55
N GLY A 205 -19.94 3.34 0.54
CA GLY A 205 -20.67 3.13 -0.72
C GLY A 205 -20.37 4.13 -1.83
N LEU A 206 -19.36 4.97 -1.66
CA LEU A 206 -18.95 6.00 -2.63
C LEU A 206 -18.16 5.44 -3.83
N ASP A 207 -17.95 4.14 -3.95
CA ASP A 207 -17.04 3.53 -4.93
C ASP A 207 -17.25 3.96 -6.39
N ARG A 208 -18.49 4.34 -6.77
CA ARG A 208 -18.80 4.83 -8.14
C ARG A 208 -18.34 6.28 -8.41
N TYR A 209 -17.95 6.98 -7.36
CA TYR A 209 -17.48 8.36 -7.41
C TYR A 209 -16.01 8.46 -7.03
N LEU A 210 -15.32 7.32 -6.92
CA LEU A 210 -13.92 7.23 -6.53
C LEU A 210 -13.10 6.72 -7.70
N ASP A 211 -12.10 7.48 -8.12
CA ASP A 211 -11.05 7.00 -9.01
C ASP A 211 -9.73 6.82 -8.27
N MET A 212 -8.99 5.78 -8.65
CA MET A 212 -7.69 5.49 -8.07
C MET A 212 -6.61 6.32 -8.77
N GLN A 213 -5.78 7.00 -7.98
CA GLN A 213 -4.69 7.85 -8.48
C GLN A 213 -3.30 7.38 -7.96
N GLY A 214 -3.12 6.09 -7.81
CA GLY A 214 -1.94 5.47 -7.22
C GLY A 214 -2.23 4.90 -5.84
N LEU A 215 -1.80 5.55 -4.76
CA LEU A 215 -2.06 5.10 -3.39
C LEU A 215 -3.31 5.72 -2.75
N THR A 216 -4.06 6.51 -3.50
CA THR A 216 -5.30 7.14 -3.04
C THR A 216 -6.43 6.93 -4.02
N PHE A 217 -7.66 7.01 -3.51
CA PHE A 217 -8.88 7.19 -4.29
C PHE A 217 -9.35 8.63 -4.12
N GLN A 218 -9.48 9.38 -5.21
CA GLN A 218 -10.05 10.72 -5.19
C GLN A 218 -11.58 10.66 -5.32
N LEU A 219 -12.28 11.43 -4.50
CA LEU A 219 -13.73 11.61 -4.64
C LEU A 219 -14.01 12.63 -5.74
N LYS A 220 -14.81 12.21 -6.72
CA LYS A 220 -15.32 13.04 -7.82
C LYS A 220 -16.79 13.43 -7.59
N SER A 221 -17.16 14.56 -8.13
CA SER A 221 -18.52 15.09 -8.13
C SER A 221 -19.47 14.39 -9.10
N HIS A 222 -18.96 13.51 -9.95
CA HIS A 222 -19.68 12.70 -10.94
C HIS A 222 -19.23 11.24 -10.87
N LYS A 223 -19.97 10.34 -11.51
CA LYS A 223 -19.56 8.94 -11.65
C LYS A 223 -18.34 8.86 -12.55
N THR A 224 -17.33 8.12 -12.11
CA THR A 224 -16.05 8.02 -12.79
C THR A 224 -15.66 6.57 -13.07
N ASP A 225 -14.67 6.40 -13.93
CA ASP A 225 -13.99 5.11 -14.08
C ASP A 225 -13.26 4.76 -12.78
N PRO A 226 -13.01 3.46 -12.54
CA PRO A 226 -12.36 3.03 -11.29
C PRO A 226 -10.96 3.57 -11.07
N ILE A 227 -10.28 4.00 -12.13
CA ILE A 227 -8.94 4.59 -12.07
C ILE A 227 -8.84 5.84 -12.96
N ASP A 228 -8.04 6.79 -12.54
CA ASP A 228 -7.51 7.87 -13.36
C ASP A 228 -6.15 7.42 -13.93
N ALA A 229 -6.16 6.89 -15.15
CA ALA A 229 -4.98 6.28 -15.76
C ALA A 229 -3.84 7.29 -15.97
N ASP A 230 -4.15 8.53 -16.31
CA ASP A 230 -3.13 9.57 -16.53
C ASP A 230 -2.46 9.96 -15.22
N LYS A 231 -3.25 10.15 -14.15
CA LYS A 231 -2.73 10.49 -12.84
C LYS A 231 -1.97 9.32 -12.20
N MET A 232 -2.44 8.09 -12.41
CA MET A 232 -1.72 6.91 -11.98
C MET A 232 -0.39 6.75 -12.72
N TYR A 233 -0.37 7.00 -14.02
CA TYR A 233 0.86 6.96 -14.82
C TYR A 233 1.84 8.01 -14.31
N GLU A 234 1.40 9.25 -14.12
CA GLU A 234 2.21 10.33 -13.58
C GLU A 234 2.84 9.96 -12.23
N ASN A 235 2.06 9.41 -11.30
CA ASN A 235 2.53 9.04 -9.97
C ASN A 235 3.45 7.82 -9.95
N LEU A 236 3.13 6.78 -10.74
CA LEU A 236 3.82 5.49 -10.68
C LEU A 236 5.06 5.41 -11.61
N MET A 237 5.05 6.16 -12.72
CA MET A 237 6.06 6.04 -13.76
C MET A 237 7.09 7.16 -13.74
N THR A 238 6.82 8.28 -13.03
CA THR A 238 7.78 9.37 -12.89
C THR A 238 8.79 9.03 -11.80
N ASP A 239 10.07 9.08 -12.14
CA ASP A 239 11.16 8.93 -11.19
C ASP A 239 11.39 10.22 -10.40
N VAL A 240 11.40 10.10 -9.09
CA VAL A 240 11.64 11.22 -8.18
C VAL A 240 13.13 11.33 -7.90
N GLY A 241 13.74 12.47 -8.22
CA GLY A 241 15.10 12.78 -7.83
C GLY A 241 16.22 12.20 -8.70
N GLY A 242 15.88 11.54 -9.82
CA GLY A 242 16.86 10.92 -10.73
C GLY A 242 17.50 9.62 -10.20
N ASP A 243 18.40 9.03 -10.97
CA ASP A 243 19.02 7.72 -10.71
C ASP A 243 19.76 7.62 -9.37
N GLU A 244 20.26 8.73 -8.83
CA GLU A 244 20.99 8.77 -7.55
C GLU A 244 20.08 8.41 -6.35
N TRP A 245 18.76 8.58 -6.47
CA TRP A 245 17.80 8.28 -5.39
C TRP A 245 17.27 6.85 -5.43
N SER A 246 17.32 6.21 -6.58
CA SER A 246 16.70 4.89 -6.77
C SER A 246 17.57 3.72 -6.30
N THR A 247 18.91 3.86 -6.34
CA THR A 247 19.80 2.70 -6.19
C THR A 247 20.83 2.81 -5.05
N ASN A 248 21.27 4.01 -4.66
CA ASN A 248 22.33 4.19 -3.67
C ASN A 248 21.98 5.31 -2.68
N PHE A 249 20.99 5.05 -1.83
CA PHE A 249 20.70 5.97 -0.75
C PHE A 249 21.83 5.94 0.28
N ASP A 250 22.67 7.00 0.28
CA ASP A 250 23.70 7.22 1.28
C ASP A 250 23.03 7.69 2.58
N HIS A 251 23.28 6.99 3.67
CA HIS A 251 22.78 7.32 5.00
C HIS A 251 23.13 8.76 5.43
N ASP A 252 24.26 9.27 4.95
CA ASP A 252 24.75 10.63 5.24
C ASP A 252 23.89 11.72 4.57
N ILE A 253 23.22 11.41 3.45
CA ILE A 253 22.32 12.36 2.80
C ILE A 253 21.09 12.63 3.67
N PHE A 254 20.62 11.63 4.40
CA PHE A 254 19.41 11.74 5.21
C PHE A 254 19.58 12.63 6.47
N TYR A 255 20.81 12.66 7.01
CA TYR A 255 21.13 13.43 8.23
C TYR A 255 21.83 14.76 7.96
N ASN A 256 22.15 15.08 6.71
CA ASN A 256 22.80 16.34 6.37
C ASN A 256 21.74 17.39 5.95
N SER A 257 21.54 18.38 6.80
CA SER A 257 20.52 19.44 6.60
C SER A 257 20.69 20.24 5.29
N GLU A 258 21.92 20.42 4.81
CA GLU A 258 22.16 21.10 3.53
C GLU A 258 21.71 20.28 2.32
N LYS A 259 21.80 18.95 2.39
CA LYS A 259 21.30 18.05 1.37
C LYS A 259 19.78 17.82 1.49
N LEU A 260 19.19 17.99 2.67
CA LEU A 260 17.75 18.02 2.90
C LEU A 260 17.09 19.28 2.33
N ASP A 261 17.80 20.38 2.15
CA ASP A 261 17.29 21.55 1.42
C ASP A 261 16.97 21.21 -0.05
N TYR A 262 17.62 20.21 -0.61
CA TYR A 262 17.25 19.62 -1.89
C TYR A 262 15.85 18.97 -1.86
N LEU A 263 15.38 18.51 -0.70
CA LEU A 263 14.01 18.01 -0.48
C LEU A 263 13.00 19.15 -0.15
N ASN A 264 13.41 20.40 -0.02
CA ASN A 264 12.49 21.53 0.19
C ASN A 264 11.50 21.74 -0.97
N TRP A 265 11.83 21.20 -2.14
CA TRP A 265 10.89 21.10 -3.23
C TRP A 265 9.66 20.27 -2.91
N SER A 266 9.77 19.30 -2.00
CA SER A 266 8.67 18.40 -1.59
C SER A 266 7.61 19.06 -0.70
N LYS A 267 7.78 20.34 -0.32
CA LYS A 267 6.71 21.11 0.34
C LYS A 267 5.50 21.31 -0.56
N ASN A 268 5.71 21.26 -1.87
CA ASN A 268 4.68 21.37 -2.89
C ASN A 268 4.37 19.98 -3.48
N TYR A 269 3.19 19.85 -4.09
CA TYR A 269 2.84 18.67 -4.87
C TYR A 269 3.88 18.42 -5.97
N GLN A 270 4.35 17.18 -6.04
CA GLN A 270 5.17 16.68 -7.14
C GLN A 270 4.74 15.27 -7.53
N ALA A 271 4.69 15.03 -8.82
CA ALA A 271 4.46 13.68 -9.34
C ALA A 271 5.67 12.78 -9.07
N GLY A 272 5.38 11.48 -8.94
CA GLY A 272 6.39 10.45 -8.76
C GLY A 272 6.49 9.92 -7.33
N TYR A 273 6.82 8.64 -7.25
CA TYR A 273 6.92 7.88 -6.01
C TYR A 273 8.35 7.50 -5.70
N MET A 274 8.65 7.40 -4.41
CA MET A 274 9.93 6.89 -3.89
C MET A 274 9.81 5.42 -3.52
N PHE A 275 10.88 4.65 -3.79
CA PHE A 275 10.98 3.20 -3.54
C PHE A 275 12.36 2.80 -3.04
N ARG A 276 12.90 3.56 -2.07
CA ARG A 276 14.29 3.40 -1.61
C ARG A 276 14.55 2.04 -0.99
N ASN A 277 15.63 1.41 -1.39
CA ASN A 277 16.16 0.14 -0.85
C ASN A 277 15.22 -1.06 -0.92
N LEU A 278 14.13 -1.03 -1.66
CA LEU A 278 13.22 -2.17 -1.75
C LEU A 278 13.89 -3.39 -2.41
N GLY A 279 14.88 -3.21 -3.27
CA GLY A 279 15.69 -4.26 -3.89
C GLY A 279 16.90 -4.72 -3.06
N ASN A 280 17.19 -4.09 -1.92
CA ASN A 280 18.36 -4.42 -1.11
C ASN A 280 18.11 -5.65 -0.23
N GLU A 281 18.75 -6.77 -0.55
CA GLU A 281 18.60 -8.05 0.18
C GLU A 281 19.12 -8.00 1.62
N ASN A 282 19.97 -7.02 1.96
CA ASN A 282 20.46 -6.83 3.33
C ASN A 282 19.44 -6.12 4.23
N VAL A 283 18.41 -5.51 3.66
CA VAL A 283 17.34 -4.83 4.43
C VAL A 283 16.27 -5.81 4.84
N PHE A 284 15.96 -5.84 6.12
CA PHE A 284 14.91 -6.70 6.64
C PHE A 284 13.51 -6.06 6.47
N PHE A 285 12.67 -6.70 5.67
CA PHE A 285 11.25 -6.38 5.54
C PHE A 285 10.41 -7.46 6.21
N ASN A 286 9.72 -7.12 7.29
CA ASN A 286 8.81 -8.04 7.98
C ASN A 286 7.55 -8.34 7.14
N LYS A 287 6.75 -9.32 7.58
CA LYS A 287 5.55 -9.77 6.86
C LYS A 287 4.52 -8.64 6.67
N GLN A 288 4.36 -7.76 7.64
CA GLN A 288 3.39 -6.65 7.56
C GLN A 288 3.85 -5.60 6.53
N THR A 289 5.13 -5.25 6.54
CA THR A 289 5.75 -4.38 5.55
C THR A 289 5.57 -4.94 4.13
N LYS A 290 5.90 -6.22 3.93
CA LYS A 290 5.71 -6.88 2.62
C LYS A 290 4.26 -6.90 2.18
N ARG A 291 3.31 -7.02 3.12
CA ARG A 291 1.87 -6.93 2.83
C ARG A 291 1.45 -5.51 2.44
N LEU A 292 1.94 -4.49 3.14
CA LEU A 292 1.66 -3.08 2.82
C LEU A 292 2.12 -2.75 1.39
N LEU A 293 3.31 -3.19 1.02
CA LEU A 293 3.89 -2.95 -0.30
C LEU A 293 3.12 -3.63 -1.46
N GLN A 294 2.23 -4.60 -1.17
CA GLN A 294 1.34 -5.15 -2.20
C GLN A 294 0.33 -4.11 -2.73
N ASN A 295 0.07 -3.02 -1.99
CA ASN A 295 -0.78 -1.94 -2.48
C ASN A 295 -0.19 -1.26 -3.74
N TYR A 296 1.14 -1.09 -3.80
CA TYR A 296 1.81 -0.60 -5.00
C TYR A 296 1.62 -1.58 -6.17
N ARG A 297 1.82 -2.89 -5.93
CA ARG A 297 1.59 -3.89 -6.99
C ARG A 297 0.16 -3.86 -7.51
N SER A 298 -0.81 -3.69 -6.62
CA SER A 298 -2.20 -3.52 -7.00
C SER A 298 -2.41 -2.28 -7.88
N ALA A 299 -1.76 -1.16 -7.54
CA ALA A 299 -1.84 0.06 -8.34
C ALA A 299 -1.22 -0.13 -9.74
N TYR A 300 0.00 -0.65 -9.82
CA TYR A 300 0.65 -0.97 -11.10
C TYR A 300 -0.21 -1.93 -11.95
N MET A 301 -0.73 -2.98 -11.34
CA MET A 301 -1.56 -3.97 -12.06
C MET A 301 -2.85 -3.36 -12.58
N GLN A 302 -3.53 -2.49 -11.83
CA GLN A 302 -4.73 -1.84 -12.31
C GLN A 302 -4.42 -0.94 -13.51
N LEU A 303 -3.32 -0.19 -13.47
CA LEU A 303 -2.88 0.62 -14.60
C LEU A 303 -2.52 -0.22 -15.83
N ALA A 304 -1.71 -1.27 -15.65
CA ALA A 304 -1.32 -2.17 -16.73
C ALA A 304 -2.55 -2.86 -17.36
N VAL A 305 -3.47 -3.37 -16.54
CA VAL A 305 -4.71 -4.02 -17.01
C VAL A 305 -5.58 -3.03 -17.78
N THR A 306 -5.65 -1.77 -17.38
CA THR A 306 -6.42 -0.75 -18.12
C THR A 306 -5.88 -0.55 -19.53
N TYR A 307 -4.58 -0.38 -19.69
CA TYR A 307 -3.95 -0.26 -21.01
C TYR A 307 -4.08 -1.57 -21.82
N TYR A 308 -3.90 -2.69 -21.18
CA TYR A 308 -4.04 -4.01 -21.81
C TYR A 308 -5.48 -4.28 -22.30
N MET A 309 -6.49 -3.95 -21.51
CA MET A 309 -7.90 -4.13 -21.91
C MET A 309 -8.25 -3.22 -23.10
N GLU A 310 -7.74 -2.01 -23.15
CA GLU A 310 -7.93 -1.12 -24.30
C GLU A 310 -7.20 -1.64 -25.54
N TYR A 311 -5.97 -2.15 -25.40
CA TYR A 311 -5.25 -2.85 -26.45
C TYR A 311 -6.09 -4.02 -27.00
N GLN A 312 -6.60 -4.90 -26.13
CA GLN A 312 -7.45 -6.02 -26.53
C GLN A 312 -8.74 -5.56 -27.23
N ARG A 313 -9.33 -4.45 -26.78
CA ARG A 313 -10.54 -3.89 -27.41
C ARG A 313 -10.27 -3.46 -28.84
N LEU A 314 -9.11 -2.86 -29.11
CA LEU A 314 -8.68 -2.46 -30.45
C LEU A 314 -8.31 -3.68 -31.32
N ASP A 315 -7.61 -4.66 -30.73
CA ASP A 315 -7.20 -5.88 -31.44
C ASP A 315 -8.38 -6.69 -31.95
N ARG A 316 -9.50 -6.73 -31.21
CA ARG A 316 -10.76 -7.39 -31.66
C ARG A 316 -11.42 -6.70 -32.85
N LYS A 317 -11.09 -5.46 -33.17
CA LYS A 317 -11.61 -4.75 -34.34
C LYS A 317 -10.96 -5.28 -35.60
N LYS A 318 -11.68 -6.05 -36.42
CA LYS A 318 -11.15 -6.65 -37.66
C LYS A 318 -10.87 -5.65 -38.79
N LYS A 319 -11.44 -4.43 -38.71
CA LYS A 319 -11.28 -3.35 -39.72
C LYS A 319 -10.99 -2.03 -39.02
N ASN A 320 -10.19 -1.18 -39.66
CA ASN A 320 -9.80 0.15 -39.16
C ASN A 320 -9.13 0.10 -37.76
N ARG A 321 -8.14 -0.77 -37.60
CA ARG A 321 -7.28 -0.78 -36.42
C ARG A 321 -6.40 0.46 -36.43
N ASP A 322 -6.29 1.11 -35.29
CA ASP A 322 -5.28 2.13 -35.06
C ASP A 322 -4.01 1.44 -34.53
N GLU A 323 -3.13 1.08 -35.46
CA GLU A 323 -1.89 0.34 -35.17
C GLU A 323 -0.93 1.17 -34.29
N ASP A 324 -0.89 2.49 -34.48
CA ASP A 324 -0.03 3.37 -33.68
C ASP A 324 -0.51 3.42 -32.22
N LEU A 325 -1.82 3.55 -32.00
CA LEU A 325 -2.41 3.50 -30.67
C LEU A 325 -2.22 2.10 -30.03
N MET A 326 -2.40 1.03 -30.80
CA MET A 326 -2.18 -0.34 -30.29
C MET A 326 -0.73 -0.54 -29.85
N ASN A 327 0.25 -0.12 -30.65
CA ASN A 327 1.65 -0.22 -30.30
C ASN A 327 1.98 0.62 -29.06
N SER A 328 1.42 1.82 -28.94
CA SER A 328 1.56 2.67 -27.75
C SER A 328 0.99 2.00 -26.50
N LEU A 329 -0.20 1.40 -26.58
CA LEU A 329 -0.83 0.71 -25.46
C LEU A 329 -0.07 -0.56 -25.06
N LYS A 330 0.45 -1.32 -26.03
CA LYS A 330 1.35 -2.45 -25.79
C LYS A 330 2.58 -1.98 -24.99
N THR A 331 3.30 -0.99 -25.51
CA THR A 331 4.50 -0.45 -24.88
C THR A 331 4.19 0.04 -23.46
N LYS A 332 3.15 0.85 -23.28
CA LYS A 332 2.74 1.33 -21.95
C LYS A 332 2.44 0.19 -20.97
N THR A 333 1.79 -0.89 -21.45
CA THR A 333 1.48 -2.05 -20.59
C THR A 333 2.75 -2.72 -20.11
N VAL A 334 3.69 -2.98 -21.04
CA VAL A 334 4.98 -3.61 -20.73
C VAL A 334 5.79 -2.72 -19.78
N ASP A 335 5.94 -1.45 -20.11
CA ASP A 335 6.68 -0.48 -19.29
C ASP A 335 6.16 -0.41 -17.86
N VAL A 336 4.84 -0.44 -17.67
CA VAL A 336 4.22 -0.42 -16.33
C VAL A 336 4.53 -1.69 -15.54
N LEU A 337 4.50 -2.85 -16.19
CA LEU A 337 4.83 -4.13 -15.55
C LEU A 337 6.33 -4.22 -15.22
N ASP A 338 7.19 -3.78 -16.12
CA ASP A 338 8.64 -3.76 -15.91
C ASP A 338 9.01 -2.78 -14.78
N LYS A 339 8.39 -1.59 -14.77
CA LYS A 339 8.58 -0.60 -13.69
C LYS A 339 8.11 -1.13 -12.33
N MET A 340 7.02 -1.89 -12.31
CA MET A 340 6.56 -2.56 -11.09
C MET A 340 7.63 -3.50 -10.52
N GLU A 341 8.24 -4.33 -11.35
CA GLU A 341 9.29 -5.26 -10.90
C GLU A 341 10.60 -4.53 -10.55
N GLN A 342 10.94 -3.46 -11.27
CA GLN A 342 12.08 -2.59 -10.93
C GLN A 342 11.93 -1.94 -9.57
N ASN A 343 10.77 -1.33 -9.29
CA ASN A 343 10.53 -0.58 -8.07
C ASN A 343 10.24 -1.48 -6.86
N ILE A 344 9.64 -2.66 -7.09
CA ILE A 344 9.28 -3.62 -6.04
C ILE A 344 9.80 -5.01 -6.44
N PRO A 345 11.11 -5.25 -6.37
CA PRO A 345 11.71 -6.49 -6.85
C PRO A 345 11.17 -7.73 -6.13
N GLY A 346 10.83 -8.75 -6.93
CA GLY A 346 10.22 -10.00 -6.43
C GLY A 346 11.15 -10.84 -5.55
N ASN A 347 12.47 -10.66 -5.63
CA ASN A 347 13.45 -11.34 -4.78
C ASN A 347 13.35 -10.90 -3.31
N THR A 348 13.13 -9.63 -3.05
CA THR A 348 12.99 -9.05 -1.70
C THR A 348 11.53 -8.99 -1.26
N ILE A 349 10.62 -8.60 -2.16
CA ILE A 349 9.19 -8.41 -1.93
C ILE A 349 8.38 -9.22 -2.94
N PRO A 350 8.25 -10.53 -2.72
CA PRO A 350 7.56 -11.40 -3.66
C PRO A 350 6.08 -11.05 -3.83
N ILE A 351 5.54 -11.25 -5.03
CA ILE A 351 4.10 -11.20 -5.27
C ILE A 351 3.45 -12.28 -4.41
N GLN A 352 2.54 -11.91 -3.51
CA GLN A 352 1.94 -12.86 -2.57
C GLN A 352 0.91 -13.77 -3.24
N SER A 353 0.10 -13.22 -4.17
CA SER A 353 -0.90 -13.98 -4.91
C SER A 353 -0.26 -14.72 -6.09
N GLU A 354 -0.42 -16.04 -6.11
CA GLU A 354 0.00 -16.88 -7.24
C GLU A 354 -0.81 -16.55 -8.50
N ASP A 355 -2.12 -16.34 -8.34
CA ASP A 355 -3.02 -15.98 -9.44
C ASP A 355 -2.61 -14.64 -10.09
N LEU A 356 -2.27 -13.64 -9.25
CA LEU A 356 -1.80 -12.36 -9.76
C LEU A 356 -0.47 -12.51 -10.55
N HIS A 357 0.44 -13.31 -10.01
CA HIS A 357 1.73 -13.56 -10.67
C HIS A 357 1.55 -14.25 -12.01
N TYR A 358 0.62 -15.20 -12.09
CA TYR A 358 0.25 -15.87 -13.35
C TYR A 358 -0.44 -14.91 -14.33
N GLN A 359 -1.32 -14.01 -13.85
CA GLN A 359 -1.91 -12.98 -14.71
C GLN A 359 -0.87 -12.07 -15.35
N VAL A 360 0.17 -11.68 -14.60
CA VAL A 360 1.30 -10.91 -15.18
C VAL A 360 1.97 -11.68 -16.30
N ALA A 361 2.28 -12.98 -16.09
CA ALA A 361 2.86 -13.82 -17.15
C ALA A 361 1.95 -13.89 -18.38
N ARG A 362 0.64 -14.03 -18.19
CA ARG A 362 -0.35 -14.08 -19.28
C ARG A 362 -0.38 -12.79 -20.09
N ILE A 363 -0.34 -11.63 -19.44
CA ILE A 363 -0.32 -10.34 -20.13
C ILE A 363 0.93 -10.22 -21.01
N TYR A 364 2.11 -10.60 -20.50
CA TYR A 364 3.33 -10.61 -21.32
C TYR A 364 3.19 -11.56 -22.52
N GLY A 365 2.64 -12.75 -22.33
CA GLY A 365 2.41 -13.72 -23.42
C GLY A 365 1.49 -13.17 -24.50
N ASP A 366 0.34 -12.62 -24.12
CA ASP A 366 -0.63 -12.03 -25.04
C ASP A 366 -0.07 -10.82 -25.81
N LEU A 367 0.92 -10.14 -25.25
CA LEU A 367 1.65 -9.05 -25.89
C LEU A 367 2.88 -9.51 -26.68
N ASN A 368 3.09 -10.85 -26.79
CA ASN A 368 4.22 -11.49 -27.45
C ASN A 368 5.60 -11.18 -26.82
N GLU A 369 5.62 -10.89 -25.49
CA GLU A 369 6.84 -10.72 -24.70
C GLU A 369 7.21 -12.08 -24.04
N LYS A 370 7.61 -13.06 -24.86
CA LYS A 370 7.79 -14.46 -24.47
C LYS A 370 8.90 -14.68 -23.44
N GLU A 371 9.96 -13.88 -23.45
CA GLU A 371 11.06 -14.01 -22.49
C GLU A 371 10.61 -13.58 -21.08
N SER A 372 9.92 -12.44 -20.96
CA SER A 372 9.36 -11.97 -19.69
C SER A 372 8.33 -12.95 -19.15
N MET A 373 7.47 -13.48 -20.01
CA MET A 373 6.54 -14.55 -19.65
C MET A 373 7.28 -15.77 -19.09
N ARG A 374 8.30 -16.26 -19.78
CA ARG A 374 9.11 -17.42 -19.37
C ARG A 374 9.75 -17.22 -18.01
N GLU A 375 10.35 -16.06 -17.79
CA GLU A 375 11.00 -15.75 -16.51
C GLU A 375 10.01 -15.83 -15.34
N ILE A 376 8.83 -15.28 -15.50
CA ILE A 376 7.79 -15.31 -14.47
C ILE A 376 7.27 -16.74 -14.26
N MET A 377 7.04 -17.49 -15.34
CA MET A 377 6.58 -18.87 -15.25
C MET A 377 7.60 -19.76 -14.53
N GLU A 378 8.91 -19.56 -14.72
CA GLU A 378 9.94 -20.26 -13.97
C GLU A 378 9.91 -19.93 -12.46
N LYS A 379 9.69 -18.66 -12.10
CA LYS A 379 9.51 -18.25 -10.70
C LYS A 379 8.28 -18.92 -10.06
N LEU A 380 7.17 -19.05 -10.81
CA LEU A 380 5.94 -19.71 -10.36
C LEU A 380 6.13 -21.21 -10.12
N ILE A 381 6.80 -21.93 -11.04
CA ILE A 381 7.04 -23.37 -10.93
C ILE A 381 7.91 -23.71 -9.71
N ASN A 382 8.90 -22.86 -9.44
CA ASN A 382 9.84 -23.04 -8.33
C ASN A 382 9.26 -22.64 -6.96
N ARG A 383 8.03 -22.11 -6.93
CA ARG A 383 7.36 -21.71 -5.70
C ARG A 383 6.96 -22.92 -4.86
N LYS A 384 7.41 -22.96 -3.59
CA LYS A 384 7.16 -24.10 -2.67
C LYS A 384 5.71 -24.29 -2.26
N SER A 385 4.87 -23.25 -2.40
CA SER A 385 3.49 -23.20 -1.90
C SER A 385 2.41 -23.38 -2.99
N GLY A 386 2.80 -23.68 -4.23
CA GLY A 386 1.87 -23.75 -5.36
C GLY A 386 0.89 -24.92 -5.26
N LYS A 387 -0.38 -24.70 -5.65
CA LYS A 387 -1.38 -25.77 -5.76
C LYS A 387 -1.01 -26.72 -6.90
N PRO A 388 -1.17 -28.04 -6.72
CA PRO A 388 -0.86 -29.02 -7.78
C PRO A 388 -1.55 -28.75 -9.12
N ILE A 389 -2.81 -28.34 -9.08
CA ILE A 389 -3.60 -28.07 -10.28
C ILE A 389 -3.00 -26.92 -11.11
N ASN A 390 -2.41 -25.93 -10.48
CA ASN A 390 -1.77 -24.80 -11.15
C ASN A 390 -0.53 -25.26 -11.94
N LYS A 391 0.20 -26.28 -11.46
CA LYS A 391 1.38 -26.81 -12.16
C LYS A 391 1.01 -27.47 -13.49
N VAL A 392 -0.17 -28.08 -13.61
CA VAL A 392 -0.68 -28.61 -14.88
C VAL A 392 -0.94 -27.47 -15.87
N GLU A 393 -1.54 -26.39 -15.40
CA GLU A 393 -1.80 -25.20 -16.20
C GLU A 393 -0.48 -24.55 -16.66
N TYR A 394 0.51 -24.47 -15.77
CA TYR A 394 1.85 -23.96 -16.12
C TYR A 394 2.55 -24.83 -17.16
N ALA A 395 2.47 -26.16 -17.04
CA ALA A 395 3.02 -27.05 -18.05
C ALA A 395 2.34 -26.86 -19.43
N ASN A 396 1.01 -26.67 -19.42
CA ASN A 396 0.28 -26.36 -20.64
C ASN A 396 0.70 -25.04 -21.29
N THR A 397 0.96 -24.01 -20.47
CA THR A 397 1.49 -22.71 -20.94
C THR A 397 2.87 -22.86 -21.59
N PHE A 398 3.78 -23.64 -20.98
CA PHE A 398 5.08 -23.93 -21.60
C PHE A 398 4.93 -24.66 -22.93
N TYR A 399 4.01 -25.62 -23.03
CA TYR A 399 3.74 -26.36 -24.23
C TYR A 399 3.13 -25.52 -25.36
N GLN A 400 2.05 -24.77 -25.05
CA GLN A 400 1.25 -24.13 -26.10
C GLN A 400 1.74 -22.70 -26.45
N GLU A 401 2.26 -21.96 -25.50
CA GLU A 401 2.56 -20.54 -25.69
C GLU A 401 4.06 -20.28 -25.80
N LEU A 402 4.87 -21.00 -25.03
CA LEU A 402 6.33 -20.87 -25.06
C LEU A 402 7.01 -21.86 -26.00
N ASP A 403 6.26 -22.81 -26.61
CA ASP A 403 6.76 -23.86 -27.50
C ASP A 403 7.92 -24.69 -26.88
N ASP A 404 7.82 -24.96 -25.57
CA ASP A 404 8.85 -25.64 -24.79
C ASP A 404 8.30 -26.96 -24.23
N VAL A 405 8.28 -27.98 -25.13
CA VAL A 405 7.75 -29.31 -24.84
C VAL A 405 8.54 -30.02 -23.73
N ASP A 406 9.86 -29.88 -23.76
CA ASP A 406 10.75 -30.57 -22.80
C ASP A 406 10.52 -30.01 -21.39
N ARG A 407 10.36 -28.70 -21.26
CA ARG A 407 10.05 -28.06 -20.00
C ARG A 407 8.68 -28.46 -19.45
N ALA A 408 7.67 -28.51 -20.32
CA ALA A 408 6.33 -28.96 -19.96
C ALA A 408 6.33 -30.40 -19.41
N ILE A 409 7.03 -31.32 -20.08
CA ILE A 409 7.18 -32.70 -19.64
C ILE A 409 7.87 -32.76 -18.26
N ASN A 410 8.96 -32.02 -18.08
CA ASN A 410 9.74 -32.02 -16.86
C ASN A 410 8.90 -31.56 -15.65
N ILE A 411 8.03 -30.55 -15.85
CA ILE A 411 7.10 -30.07 -14.81
C ILE A 411 6.13 -31.19 -14.41
N LEU A 412 5.53 -31.87 -15.37
CA LEU A 412 4.57 -32.96 -15.14
C LEU A 412 5.24 -34.17 -14.46
N GLU A 413 6.45 -34.54 -14.88
CA GLU A 413 7.21 -35.64 -14.27
C GLU A 413 7.61 -35.32 -12.82
N LYS A 414 8.05 -34.08 -12.54
CA LYS A 414 8.33 -33.63 -11.18
C LYS A 414 7.07 -33.69 -10.33
N MET A 415 5.96 -33.21 -10.87
CA MET A 415 4.66 -33.28 -10.19
C MET A 415 4.27 -34.74 -9.87
N ARG A 416 4.42 -35.66 -10.83
CA ARG A 416 4.15 -37.08 -10.61
C ARG A 416 4.99 -37.66 -9.45
N ARG A 417 6.29 -37.31 -9.35
CA ARG A 417 7.18 -37.75 -8.29
C ARG A 417 6.82 -37.18 -6.92
N ASP A 418 6.32 -35.95 -6.87
CA ASP A 418 5.93 -35.29 -5.62
C ASP A 418 4.60 -35.85 -5.04
N PHE A 419 3.80 -36.59 -5.86
CA PHE A 419 2.48 -37.12 -5.49
C PHE A 419 2.40 -38.66 -5.43
N LEU A 420 3.47 -39.36 -5.81
CA LEU A 420 3.62 -40.82 -5.63
C LEU A 420 4.61 -41.14 -4.51
#